data_2529b6d3f22f7abe6081e5dddded061b
#
_entry.id   2529b6d3f22f7abe6081e5dddded061b
#
_cell.length_a   1.000
_cell.length_b   1.000
_cell.length_c   1.000
_cell.angle_alpha   90.00
_cell.angle_beta   90.00
_cell.angle_gamma   90.00
#
_symmetry.space_group_name_H-M   'P 1'
#
loop_
_entity.id
_entity.type
_entity.pdbx_description
1 polymer ?
#
loop_
_entity_poly.entity_id
_entity_poly.type
_entity_poly.pdbx_seq_one_letter_code
_entity_poly.pdbx_strand_id
1 'polypeptide(L)'
;MRTGVGVDAHKFSTDGICKLAGLEWEDANRLDGHSDGDAAVHALCDAVLAAAGLGDVGEVFGVDKPEWKGATGVQMISHLRSLIESKSITINNVSIQIVGNAPKISKRRDEAQKVLSDALGSPVTIGATTTDGMGFTGKGEGVFVIANALVQLP
;
A
#
# COMPACT_ATOMS: atom_id res chain seq x y z
N MET A 1 -16.04 -6.95 14.81
CA MET A 1 -14.82 -6.27 14.30
C MET A 1 -13.67 -7.25 14.17
N ARG A 2 -12.83 -7.09 13.14
CA ARG A 2 -11.64 -7.92 12.90
C ARG A 2 -10.48 -7.05 12.45
N THR A 3 -9.28 -7.46 12.81
CA THR A 3 -8.03 -6.81 12.36
C THR A 3 -7.34 -7.69 11.31
N GLY A 4 -6.60 -7.07 10.42
CA GLY A 4 -5.72 -7.73 9.47
C GLY A 4 -4.40 -6.97 9.34
N VAL A 5 -3.35 -7.69 9.04
CA VAL A 5 -2.02 -7.14 8.77
C VAL A 5 -1.63 -7.50 7.35
N GLY A 6 -1.10 -6.52 6.64
CA GLY A 6 -0.48 -6.70 5.34
C GLY A 6 0.95 -6.21 5.37
N VAL A 7 1.82 -6.86 4.63
CA VAL A 7 3.23 -6.46 4.49
C VAL A 7 3.62 -6.54 3.03
N ASP A 8 4.47 -5.62 2.60
CA ASP A 8 5.04 -5.67 1.26
C ASP A 8 6.45 -5.07 1.26
N ALA A 9 7.28 -5.53 0.35
CA ALA A 9 8.64 -5.02 0.14
C ALA A 9 8.96 -4.99 -1.34
N HIS A 10 9.48 -3.86 -1.81
CA HIS A 10 9.95 -3.70 -3.17
C HIS A 10 11.34 -3.09 -3.19
N LYS A 11 12.19 -3.58 -4.09
CA LYS A 11 13.48 -2.98 -4.33
C LYS A 11 13.35 -1.76 -5.25
N PHE A 12 14.27 -0.82 -5.12
CA PHE A 12 14.41 0.26 -6.09
C PHE A 12 15.04 -0.26 -7.39
N SER A 13 14.53 0.21 -8.51
CA SER A 13 15.19 0.09 -9.82
C SER A 13 16.30 1.14 -9.93
N THR A 14 17.06 1.09 -11.02
CA THR A 14 18.13 2.07 -11.29
C THR A 14 17.60 3.40 -11.80
N ASP A 15 16.36 3.47 -12.25
CA ASP A 15 15.73 4.63 -12.89
C ASP A 15 14.22 4.68 -12.67
N GLY A 16 13.61 5.73 -13.18
CA GLY A 16 12.17 5.95 -13.15
C GLY A 16 11.69 6.65 -11.89
N ILE A 17 10.39 6.98 -11.87
CA ILE A 17 9.75 7.71 -10.80
C ILE A 17 9.15 6.74 -9.78
N CYS A 18 9.44 6.97 -8.50
CA CYS A 18 8.87 6.19 -7.42
C CYS A 18 7.36 6.46 -7.29
N LYS A 19 6.56 5.39 -7.27
CA LYS A 19 5.15 5.45 -6.89
C LYS A 19 5.00 4.79 -5.53
N LEU A 20 4.53 5.55 -4.56
CA LEU A 20 4.36 5.07 -3.18
C LEU A 20 3.26 5.86 -2.47
N ALA A 21 2.40 5.15 -1.77
CA ALA A 21 1.28 5.73 -1.03
C ALA A 21 0.35 6.59 -1.93
N GLY A 22 0.10 6.15 -3.16
CA GLY A 22 -0.77 6.80 -4.12
C GLY A 22 -0.20 8.05 -4.80
N LEU A 23 1.07 8.38 -4.57
CA LEU A 23 1.75 9.56 -5.12
C LEU A 23 2.97 9.17 -5.96
N GLU A 24 3.36 10.08 -6.86
CA GLU A 24 4.65 10.05 -7.54
C GLU A 24 5.68 10.90 -6.78
N TRP A 25 6.90 10.36 -6.63
CA TRP A 25 7.98 10.98 -5.85
C TRP A 25 9.22 11.12 -6.71
N GLU A 26 9.71 12.36 -6.85
CA GLU A 26 10.89 12.68 -7.64
C GLU A 26 12.20 12.45 -6.86
N ASP A 27 12.14 12.31 -5.54
CA ASP A 27 13.30 12.12 -4.64
C ASP A 27 13.61 10.64 -4.37
N ALA A 28 13.05 9.72 -5.16
CA ALA A 28 13.34 8.29 -5.11
C ALA A 28 13.15 7.63 -6.49
N ASN A 29 13.90 6.56 -6.73
CA ASN A 29 13.75 5.77 -7.94
C ASN A 29 12.47 4.91 -7.89
N ARG A 30 12.01 4.46 -9.06
CA ARG A 30 10.89 3.54 -9.19
C ARG A 30 11.09 2.29 -8.33
N LEU A 31 10.03 1.83 -7.73
CA LEU A 31 9.98 0.52 -7.09
C LEU A 31 9.61 -0.55 -8.13
N ASP A 32 10.37 -1.64 -8.17
CA ASP A 32 10.09 -2.76 -9.07
C ASP A 32 8.83 -3.51 -8.61
N GLY A 33 7.92 -3.77 -9.55
CA GLY A 33 6.68 -4.49 -9.25
C GLY A 33 5.86 -4.77 -10.50
N HIS A 34 4.87 -5.67 -10.38
CA HIS A 34 4.01 -6.09 -11.50
C HIS A 34 3.00 -5.01 -11.90
N SER A 35 2.43 -4.30 -10.92
CA SER A 35 1.59 -3.12 -11.10
C SER A 35 2.48 -1.86 -11.18
N ASP A 36 2.13 -0.79 -10.48
CA ASP A 36 2.97 0.41 -10.39
C ASP A 36 4.06 0.33 -9.30
N GLY A 37 4.17 -0.81 -8.61
CA GLY A 37 5.17 -1.03 -7.54
C GLY A 37 4.86 -0.32 -6.23
N ASP A 38 3.64 0.19 -6.03
CA ASP A 38 3.25 0.89 -4.80
C ASP A 38 3.11 -0.06 -3.62
N ALA A 39 4.21 -0.27 -2.90
CA ALA A 39 4.27 -1.17 -1.75
C ALA A 39 3.29 -0.78 -0.62
N ALA A 40 2.99 0.51 -0.45
CA ALA A 40 2.05 0.96 0.57
C ALA A 40 0.61 0.57 0.22
N VAL A 41 0.24 0.65 -1.05
CA VAL A 41 -1.07 0.20 -1.53
C VAL A 41 -1.19 -1.31 -1.43
N HIS A 42 -0.16 -2.07 -1.82
CA HIS A 42 -0.19 -3.54 -1.72
C HIS A 42 -0.36 -3.99 -0.25
N ALA A 43 0.41 -3.42 0.67
CA ALA A 43 0.27 -3.74 2.09
C ALA A 43 -1.11 -3.35 2.65
N LEU A 44 -1.66 -2.19 2.23
CA LEU A 44 -3.02 -1.77 2.58
C LEU A 44 -4.06 -2.79 2.10
N CYS A 45 -3.96 -3.20 0.83
CA CYS A 45 -4.90 -4.17 0.25
C CYS A 45 -4.84 -5.51 0.99
N ASP A 46 -3.64 -6.03 1.25
CA ASP A 46 -3.46 -7.27 2.03
C ASP A 46 -4.05 -7.16 3.44
N ALA A 47 -3.81 -6.04 4.13
CA ALA A 47 -4.37 -5.84 5.47
C ALA A 47 -5.90 -5.88 5.48
N VAL A 48 -6.54 -5.23 4.52
CA VAL A 48 -8.00 -5.18 4.41
C VAL A 48 -8.56 -6.55 4.01
N LEU A 49 -7.96 -7.23 3.02
CA LEU A 49 -8.37 -8.56 2.58
C LEU A 49 -8.23 -9.59 3.72
N ALA A 50 -7.12 -9.57 4.45
CA ALA A 50 -6.89 -10.43 5.61
C ALA A 50 -7.94 -10.19 6.71
N ALA A 51 -8.22 -8.92 7.04
CA ALA A 51 -9.25 -8.57 8.01
C ALA A 51 -10.63 -9.04 7.59
N ALA A 52 -10.96 -8.92 6.30
CA ALA A 52 -12.23 -9.34 5.72
C ALA A 52 -12.35 -10.87 5.55
N GLY A 53 -11.23 -11.60 5.57
CA GLY A 53 -11.19 -13.05 5.29
C GLY A 53 -11.40 -13.37 3.80
N LEU A 54 -10.89 -12.50 2.93
CA LEU A 54 -11.05 -12.58 1.46
C LEU A 54 -9.74 -12.89 0.72
N GLY A 55 -8.82 -13.59 1.35
CA GLY A 55 -7.53 -13.96 0.76
C GLY A 55 -6.50 -12.84 0.80
N ASP A 56 -5.74 -12.68 -0.26
CA ASP A 56 -4.61 -11.74 -0.38
C ASP A 56 -4.58 -11.03 -1.75
N VAL A 57 -3.62 -10.11 -1.91
CA VAL A 57 -3.40 -9.36 -3.17
C VAL A 57 -3.12 -10.30 -4.34
N GLY A 58 -2.39 -11.38 -4.11
CA GLY A 58 -2.09 -12.37 -5.15
C GLY A 58 -3.35 -13.05 -5.69
N GLU A 59 -4.31 -13.35 -4.81
CA GLU A 59 -5.58 -13.96 -5.19
C GLU A 59 -6.50 -12.97 -5.93
N VAL A 60 -6.56 -11.71 -5.49
CA VAL A 60 -7.45 -10.70 -6.07
C VAL A 60 -6.85 -10.02 -7.30
N PHE A 61 -5.56 -9.65 -7.25
CA PHE A 61 -4.86 -8.84 -8.25
C PHE A 61 -3.66 -9.55 -8.91
N GLY A 62 -3.59 -10.87 -8.83
CA GLY A 62 -2.41 -11.65 -9.18
C GLY A 62 -1.90 -11.45 -10.61
N VAL A 63 -0.65 -11.88 -10.81
CA VAL A 63 0.09 -11.75 -12.09
C VAL A 63 -0.55 -12.50 -13.25
N ASP A 64 -1.40 -13.46 -12.97
CA ASP A 64 -2.21 -14.21 -13.92
C ASP A 64 -3.46 -13.45 -14.41
N LYS A 65 -3.72 -12.26 -13.84
CA LYS A 65 -4.87 -11.41 -14.18
C LYS A 65 -4.41 -10.20 -15.00
N PRO A 66 -4.50 -10.28 -16.35
CA PRO A 66 -3.94 -9.26 -17.24
C PRO A 66 -4.59 -7.88 -17.06
N GLU A 67 -5.81 -7.80 -16.54
CA GLU A 67 -6.52 -6.55 -16.27
C GLU A 67 -5.83 -5.67 -15.24
N TRP A 68 -4.99 -6.24 -14.37
CA TRP A 68 -4.25 -5.51 -13.34
C TRP A 68 -2.83 -5.15 -13.73
N LYS A 69 -2.38 -5.56 -14.91
CA LYS A 69 -1.06 -5.20 -15.41
C LYS A 69 -0.95 -3.69 -15.61
N GLY A 70 -0.03 -3.06 -14.89
CA GLY A 70 0.16 -1.62 -14.93
C GLY A 70 -0.93 -0.80 -14.23
N ALA A 71 -1.84 -1.44 -13.49
CA ALA A 71 -2.83 -0.72 -12.68
C ALA A 71 -2.17 0.21 -11.67
N THR A 72 -2.76 1.39 -11.49
CA THR A 72 -2.33 2.32 -10.45
C THR A 72 -2.81 1.86 -9.07
N GLY A 73 -2.08 2.26 -8.01
CA GLY A 73 -2.49 1.97 -6.65
C GLY A 73 -3.91 2.45 -6.33
N VAL A 74 -4.30 3.63 -6.83
CA VAL A 74 -5.65 4.16 -6.64
C VAL A 74 -6.71 3.28 -7.30
N GLN A 75 -6.44 2.73 -8.49
CA GLN A 75 -7.36 1.80 -9.15
C GLN A 75 -7.53 0.50 -8.35
N MET A 76 -6.43 -0.03 -7.79
CA MET A 76 -6.48 -1.22 -6.93
C MET A 76 -7.33 -0.96 -5.67
N ILE A 77 -7.11 0.17 -4.98
CA ILE A 77 -7.89 0.52 -3.78
C ILE A 77 -9.37 0.71 -4.12
N SER A 78 -9.70 1.34 -5.23
CA SER A 78 -11.09 1.55 -5.65
C SER A 78 -11.80 0.22 -5.93
N HIS A 79 -11.11 -0.74 -6.53
CA HIS A 79 -11.65 -2.10 -6.73
C HIS A 79 -11.83 -2.82 -5.40
N LEU A 80 -10.80 -2.77 -4.53
CA LEU A 80 -10.88 -3.35 -3.18
C LEU A 80 -12.09 -2.80 -2.42
N ARG A 81 -12.29 -1.48 -2.42
CA ARG A 81 -13.45 -0.85 -1.79
C ARG A 81 -14.76 -1.45 -2.31
N SER A 82 -14.94 -1.52 -3.62
CA SER A 82 -16.14 -2.10 -4.23
C SER A 82 -16.34 -3.56 -3.82
N LEU A 83 -15.27 -4.35 -3.75
CA LEU A 83 -15.32 -5.74 -3.29
C LEU A 83 -15.80 -5.83 -1.83
N ILE A 84 -15.23 -5.02 -0.95
CA ILE A 84 -15.55 -4.98 0.49
C ILE A 84 -17.02 -4.54 0.69
N GLU A 85 -17.46 -3.47 0.00
CA GLU A 85 -18.84 -2.99 0.04
C GLU A 85 -19.84 -4.06 -0.45
N SER A 86 -19.49 -4.82 -1.50
CA SER A 86 -20.34 -5.91 -2.02
C SER A 86 -20.59 -7.05 -1.01
N LYS A 87 -19.72 -7.17 -0.01
CA LYS A 87 -19.84 -8.14 1.10
C LYS A 87 -20.48 -7.54 2.35
N SER A 88 -21.00 -6.31 2.27
CA SER A 88 -21.55 -5.57 3.43
C SER A 88 -20.57 -5.43 4.58
N ILE A 89 -19.28 -5.37 4.28
CA ILE A 89 -18.19 -5.14 5.24
C ILE A 89 -17.89 -3.65 5.25
N THR A 90 -17.62 -3.10 6.43
CA THR A 90 -17.22 -1.69 6.60
C THR A 90 -15.75 -1.64 7.01
N ILE A 91 -14.95 -0.84 6.31
CA ILE A 91 -13.57 -0.53 6.71
C ILE A 91 -13.64 0.62 7.72
N ASN A 92 -13.15 0.41 8.94
CA ASN A 92 -13.12 1.45 9.96
C ASN A 92 -11.92 2.39 9.78
N ASN A 93 -10.74 1.84 9.59
CA ASN A 93 -9.51 2.58 9.31
C ASN A 93 -8.39 1.64 8.84
N VAL A 94 -7.36 2.26 8.24
CA VAL A 94 -6.08 1.60 7.96
C VAL A 94 -4.93 2.47 8.47
N SER A 95 -3.93 1.86 9.09
CA SER A 95 -2.67 2.49 9.46
C SER A 95 -1.53 1.86 8.68
N ILE A 96 -0.69 2.67 8.06
CA ILE A 96 0.45 2.25 7.25
C ILE A 96 1.74 2.75 7.91
N GLN A 97 2.74 1.89 7.99
CA GLN A 97 4.09 2.25 8.41
C GLN A 97 5.06 1.92 7.28
N ILE A 98 5.72 2.94 6.74
CA ILE A 98 6.73 2.82 5.67
C ILE A 98 8.11 2.82 6.32
N VAL A 99 8.92 1.83 5.98
CA VAL A 99 10.30 1.69 6.46
C VAL A 99 11.25 1.83 5.28
N GLY A 100 12.09 2.85 5.28
CA GLY A 100 13.04 3.12 4.20
C GLY A 100 13.69 4.50 4.30
N ASN A 101 14.73 4.72 3.49
CA ASN A 101 15.45 5.98 3.48
C ASN A 101 14.81 7.04 2.56
N ALA A 102 14.08 6.59 1.55
CA ALA A 102 13.42 7.41 0.55
C ALA A 102 12.11 6.73 0.10
N PRO A 103 11.13 7.51 -0.43
CA PRO A 103 11.07 8.97 -0.48
C PRO A 103 10.84 9.60 0.90
N LYS A 104 10.99 10.93 1.00
CA LYS A 104 10.76 11.68 2.25
C LYS A 104 9.27 11.89 2.48
N ILE A 105 8.61 10.88 3.05
CA ILE A 105 7.14 10.85 3.28
C ILE A 105 6.65 12.09 4.04
N SER A 106 7.41 12.59 5.01
CA SER A 106 7.02 13.75 5.82
C SER A 106 6.70 15.01 5.01
N LYS A 107 7.28 15.16 3.81
CA LYS A 107 7.03 16.32 2.94
C LYS A 107 5.63 16.36 2.36
N ARG A 108 5.01 15.20 2.15
CA ARG A 108 3.71 15.08 1.48
C ARG A 108 2.79 14.07 2.17
N ARG A 109 2.99 13.83 3.48
CA ARG A 109 2.21 12.85 4.26
C ARG A 109 0.71 13.10 4.19
N ASP A 110 0.29 14.35 4.43
CA ASP A 110 -1.14 14.70 4.45
C ASP A 110 -1.79 14.51 3.08
N GLU A 111 -1.08 14.84 2.01
CA GLU A 111 -1.52 14.61 0.63
C GLU A 111 -1.70 13.11 0.36
N ALA A 112 -0.71 12.29 0.72
CA ALA A 112 -0.78 10.84 0.56
C ALA A 112 -1.94 10.22 1.37
N GLN A 113 -2.09 10.62 2.64
CA GLN A 113 -3.18 10.17 3.49
C GLN A 113 -4.55 10.53 2.88
N LYS A 114 -4.67 11.75 2.34
CA LYS A 114 -5.90 12.19 1.69
C LYS A 114 -6.22 11.35 0.45
N VAL A 115 -5.24 11.14 -0.45
CA VAL A 115 -5.42 10.35 -1.67
C VAL A 115 -5.87 8.93 -1.34
N LEU A 116 -5.21 8.26 -0.40
CA LEU A 116 -5.57 6.89 -0.01
C LEU A 116 -6.92 6.84 0.71
N SER A 117 -7.21 7.79 1.60
CA SER A 117 -8.49 7.84 2.33
C SER A 117 -9.66 8.07 1.38
N ASP A 118 -9.52 8.98 0.41
CA ASP A 118 -10.56 9.27 -0.59
C ASP A 118 -10.83 8.04 -1.47
N ALA A 119 -9.77 7.35 -1.92
CA ALA A 119 -9.90 6.14 -2.73
C ALA A 119 -10.55 4.99 -1.96
N LEU A 120 -10.15 4.79 -0.70
CA LEU A 120 -10.67 3.71 0.15
C LEU A 120 -12.08 4.00 0.70
N GLY A 121 -12.43 5.28 0.84
CA GLY A 121 -13.66 5.70 1.50
C GLY A 121 -13.61 5.58 3.02
N SER A 122 -12.40 5.50 3.60
CA SER A 122 -12.19 5.31 5.05
C SER A 122 -10.86 5.92 5.45
N PRO A 123 -10.67 6.32 6.72
CA PRO A 123 -9.44 6.96 7.17
C PRO A 123 -8.21 6.09 6.96
N VAL A 124 -7.18 6.65 6.34
CA VAL A 124 -5.83 6.06 6.20
C VAL A 124 -4.82 6.98 6.85
N THR A 125 -4.00 6.45 7.74
CA THR A 125 -2.88 7.18 8.36
C THR A 125 -1.55 6.57 7.93
N ILE A 126 -0.51 7.42 7.80
CA ILE A 126 0.81 7.00 7.33
C ILE A 126 1.88 7.48 8.30
N GLY A 127 2.65 6.53 8.83
CA GLY A 127 3.92 6.75 9.51
C GLY A 127 5.09 6.39 8.61
N ALA A 128 6.27 6.92 8.90
CA ALA A 128 7.49 6.56 8.20
C ALA A 128 8.69 6.58 9.17
N THR A 129 9.61 5.65 8.95
CA THR A 129 10.84 5.53 9.75
C THR A 129 11.98 4.99 8.90
N THR A 130 13.21 5.06 9.44
CA THR A 130 14.39 4.40 8.87
C THR A 130 14.83 3.26 9.79
N THR A 131 15.79 2.46 9.33
CA THR A 131 16.45 1.42 10.14
C THR A 131 17.89 1.81 10.51
N ASP A 132 18.21 3.08 10.54
CA ASP A 132 19.53 3.61 10.93
C ASP A 132 20.70 2.96 10.17
N GLY A 133 20.55 2.78 8.87
CA GLY A 133 21.56 2.18 8.00
C GLY A 133 21.63 0.66 8.03
N MET A 134 20.77 -0.02 8.79
CA MET A 134 20.75 -1.48 8.91
C MET A 134 19.82 -2.13 7.87
N GLY A 135 20.26 -3.30 7.38
CA GLY A 135 19.47 -4.12 6.44
C GLY A 135 19.26 -3.46 5.08
N PHE A 136 18.42 -4.07 4.25
CA PHE A 136 18.17 -3.60 2.88
C PHE A 136 17.50 -2.23 2.84
N THR A 137 16.61 -1.93 3.78
CA THR A 137 15.96 -0.63 3.87
C THR A 137 16.95 0.46 4.27
N GLY A 138 17.80 0.19 5.25
CA GLY A 138 18.83 1.12 5.72
C GLY A 138 19.96 1.36 4.72
N LYS A 139 20.23 0.37 3.87
CA LYS A 139 21.20 0.49 2.76
C LYS A 139 20.60 1.15 1.51
N GLY A 140 19.32 1.49 1.53
CA GLY A 140 18.66 2.14 0.40
C GLY A 140 18.40 1.22 -0.79
N GLU A 141 18.32 -0.10 -0.58
CA GLU A 141 18.05 -1.07 -1.63
C GLU A 141 16.55 -1.15 -1.98
N GLY A 142 15.68 -0.76 -1.05
CA GLY A 142 14.24 -0.80 -1.22
C GLY A 142 13.49 -0.24 -0.03
N VAL A 143 12.17 -0.45 -0.04
CA VAL A 143 11.27 -0.12 1.06
C VAL A 143 10.59 -1.37 1.60
N PHE A 144 10.23 -1.34 2.88
CA PHE A 144 9.37 -2.31 3.53
C PHE A 144 8.16 -1.59 4.12
N VAL A 145 6.98 -2.12 3.93
CA VAL A 145 5.74 -1.50 4.42
C VAL A 145 4.94 -2.50 5.23
N ILE A 146 4.39 -2.02 6.35
CA ILE A 146 3.43 -2.76 7.17
C ILE A 146 2.15 -1.95 7.19
N ALA A 147 1.01 -2.59 6.95
CA ALA A 147 -0.30 -2.00 7.13
C ALA A 147 -1.13 -2.81 8.12
N ASN A 148 -1.98 -2.12 8.84
CA ASN A 148 -2.95 -2.73 9.74
C ASN A 148 -4.34 -2.17 9.45
N ALA A 149 -5.32 -3.02 9.25
CA ALA A 149 -6.69 -2.65 8.98
C ALA A 149 -7.62 -3.10 10.10
N LEU A 150 -8.65 -2.30 10.36
CA LEU A 150 -9.78 -2.67 11.21
C LEU A 150 -11.05 -2.65 10.37
N VAL A 151 -11.78 -3.76 10.33
CA VAL A 151 -13.05 -3.89 9.62
C VAL A 151 -14.17 -4.35 10.53
N GLN A 152 -15.40 -3.96 10.16
CA GLN A 152 -16.63 -4.46 10.76
C GLN A 152 -17.27 -5.41 9.76
N LEU A 153 -17.43 -6.69 10.14
CA LEU A 153 -18.18 -7.66 9.37
C LEU A 153 -19.69 -7.44 9.57
N PRO A 154 -20.53 -7.94 8.66
CA PRO A 154 -22.00 -7.89 8.77
C PRO A 154 -22.51 -8.48 10.07
#